data_e9b1e377297fa98a8ba56617b0d7dfac
#
_entry.id   e9b1e377297fa98a8ba56617b0d7dfac
#
_cell.length_a   1.000
_cell.length_b   1.000
_cell.length_c   1.000
_cell.angle_alpha   90.00
_cell.angle_beta   90.00
_cell.angle_gamma   90.00
#
_symmetry.space_group_name_H-M   'P 1'
#
loop_
_entity.id
_entity.type
_entity.pdbx_description
1 polymer ?
#
loop_
_entity_poly.entity_id
_entity_poly.type
_entity_poly.pdbx_seq_one_letter_code
_entity_poly.pdbx_strand_id
1 'polypeptide(L)'
;MKIVKTKVEKIWLFAALIGAVISTSAQEAEESIAFSGSVDTYFRTNLNAGKFDAPASSFANLNGFALGMVNIKAEKSTDKGGFVADLVFGPRGTDAVFASPYYSATGNIVNQLYAYWNASEKLTLTLGNFNTFLGYEVISPVDNFHYSTSYLFSYGPFSHTGLKADYSLSEKQSIMLAIMNPTDFTEMNDVDLYTYGLQYGYGDTYLNLLYGKQSIDASPTFQIDLTGSYELGKTTGLGINASYNETPSTGGFYGVALYPSKTIKGQFAVGLRSEIFHELDAGGPAYGAGTTTLDFTLTGAYETDELRLILECRLDQSSAPQFNAMTTDQLASILIAAVYQF
;
A
#
# COMPACT_ATOMS: atom_id res chain seq x y z
N MET A 1 7.64 23.12 11.76
CA MET A 1 6.99 22.48 12.92
C MET A 1 5.45 22.31 12.75
N LYS A 2 4.83 22.78 11.67
CA LYS A 2 3.41 22.56 11.36
C LYS A 2 3.15 21.42 10.33
N ILE A 3 4.14 21.05 9.53
CA ILE A 3 3.97 20.18 8.34
C ILE A 3 3.89 18.70 8.72
N VAL A 4 4.67 18.22 9.70
CA VAL A 4 4.57 16.83 10.18
C VAL A 4 3.23 16.56 10.88
N LYS A 5 2.68 17.55 11.60
CA LYS A 5 1.35 17.40 12.24
C LYS A 5 0.21 17.22 11.25
N THR A 6 0.28 17.86 10.07
CA THR A 6 -0.83 17.82 9.12
C THR A 6 -0.93 16.49 8.36
N LYS A 7 0.19 15.78 8.14
CA LYS A 7 0.16 14.49 7.43
C LYS A 7 -0.17 13.31 8.33
N VAL A 8 0.33 13.30 9.55
CA VAL A 8 -0.05 12.27 10.53
C VAL A 8 -1.53 12.42 10.90
N GLU A 9 -2.05 13.64 11.02
CA GLU A 9 -3.48 13.88 11.26
C GLU A 9 -4.38 13.38 10.11
N LYS A 10 -3.89 13.34 8.85
CA LYS A 10 -4.67 12.82 7.71
C LYS A 10 -4.69 11.29 7.63
N ILE A 11 -3.64 10.61 8.06
CA ILE A 11 -3.62 9.14 8.21
C ILE A 11 -4.57 8.71 9.36
N TRP A 12 -4.64 9.51 10.42
CA TRP A 12 -5.57 9.31 11.54
C TRP A 12 -7.03 9.62 11.22
N LEU A 13 -7.33 10.34 10.14
CA LEU A 13 -8.72 10.63 9.76
C LEU A 13 -9.52 9.39 9.38
N PHE A 14 -8.88 8.28 9.07
CA PHE A 14 -9.60 6.99 8.90
C PHE A 14 -9.88 6.27 10.23
N ALA A 15 -9.08 6.54 11.27
CA ALA A 15 -9.29 5.94 12.60
C ALA A 15 -9.90 6.91 13.64
N ALA A 16 -9.86 8.23 13.40
CA ALA A 16 -10.22 9.25 14.39
C ALA A 16 -11.51 10.03 14.08
N LEU A 17 -12.32 9.61 13.12
CA LEU A 17 -13.65 10.21 12.89
C LEU A 17 -14.71 9.76 13.92
N ILE A 18 -14.29 9.15 15.02
CA ILE A 18 -15.17 8.70 16.11
C ILE A 18 -14.89 9.48 17.41
N GLY A 19 -14.73 10.78 17.37
CA GLY A 19 -14.67 11.46 18.65
C GLY A 19 -14.27 12.90 18.63
N ALA A 20 -15.17 13.81 18.38
CA ALA A 20 -15.40 15.08 19.04
C ALA A 20 -16.36 15.97 18.24
N VAL A 21 -17.64 15.94 18.59
CA VAL A 21 -18.54 17.07 18.31
C VAL A 21 -19.20 17.45 19.60
N ILE A 22 -18.80 18.59 20.16
CA ILE A 22 -19.65 19.35 21.06
C ILE A 22 -19.75 20.79 20.52
N SER A 23 -20.96 21.07 20.04
CA SER A 23 -21.70 22.34 20.02
C SER A 23 -21.17 23.52 19.21
N THR A 24 -21.86 23.94 18.16
CA THR A 24 -22.88 25.03 18.20
C THR A 24 -23.30 25.41 16.79
N SER A 25 -24.57 25.73 16.68
CA SER A 25 -25.31 26.32 15.54
C SER A 25 -25.50 25.40 14.32
N ALA A 26 -26.74 24.91 14.23
CA ALA A 26 -27.31 24.29 13.05
C ALA A 26 -27.33 25.31 11.89
N GLN A 27 -26.28 25.24 11.08
CA GLN A 27 -26.38 25.45 9.66
C GLN A 27 -26.16 24.04 9.11
N GLU A 28 -27.17 23.44 8.48
CA GLU A 28 -27.01 22.21 7.71
C GLU A 28 -25.91 22.49 6.70
N ALA A 29 -24.67 22.10 7.04
CA ALA A 29 -23.61 22.02 6.06
C ALA A 29 -24.11 20.97 5.05
N GLU A 30 -24.44 21.39 3.84
CA GLU A 30 -24.69 20.45 2.74
C GLU A 30 -23.53 19.48 2.76
N GLU A 31 -23.82 18.20 3.00
CA GLU A 31 -22.84 17.11 3.00
C GLU A 31 -22.31 16.94 1.58
N SER A 32 -21.35 17.79 1.20
CA SER A 32 -20.79 17.84 -0.15
C SER A 32 -19.89 16.63 -0.40
N ILE A 33 -19.83 16.19 -1.64
CA ILE A 33 -18.81 15.22 -2.07
C ILE A 33 -17.46 15.94 -2.06
N ALA A 34 -16.48 15.37 -1.34
CA ALA A 34 -15.11 15.82 -1.36
C ALA A 34 -14.37 15.21 -2.56
N PHE A 35 -13.62 16.03 -3.27
CA PHE A 35 -12.71 15.60 -4.32
C PHE A 35 -11.27 15.84 -3.90
N SER A 36 -10.42 14.85 -4.13
CA SER A 36 -8.99 14.93 -3.91
C SER A 36 -8.26 14.09 -4.95
N GLY A 37 -6.95 14.26 -5.05
CA GLY A 37 -6.19 13.45 -5.98
C GLY A 37 -4.71 13.78 -5.97
N SER A 38 -3.99 13.11 -6.86
CA SER A 38 -2.57 13.35 -7.09
C SER A 38 -2.15 13.11 -8.52
N VAL A 39 -1.01 13.70 -8.87
CA VAL A 39 -0.31 13.45 -10.12
C VAL A 39 1.16 13.21 -9.79
N ASP A 40 1.76 12.17 -10.34
CA ASP A 40 3.17 11.92 -10.13
C ASP A 40 3.90 11.52 -11.42
N THR A 41 5.19 11.85 -11.44
CA THR A 41 6.13 11.54 -12.52
C THR A 41 7.52 11.37 -11.95
N TYR A 42 8.37 10.62 -12.66
CA TYR A 42 9.72 10.35 -12.18
C TYR A 42 10.75 10.21 -13.30
N PHE A 43 12.01 10.25 -12.92
CA PHE A 43 13.17 9.82 -13.71
C PHE A 43 13.89 8.73 -12.93
N ARG A 44 14.25 7.63 -13.60
CA ARG A 44 15.02 6.54 -13.01
C ARG A 44 16.18 6.13 -13.93
N THR A 45 17.32 5.78 -13.35
CA THR A 45 18.44 5.18 -14.08
C THR A 45 19.23 4.22 -13.20
N ASN A 46 19.79 3.17 -13.81
CA ASN A 46 20.72 2.26 -13.14
C ASN A 46 22.12 2.81 -13.13
N LEU A 47 22.91 2.44 -12.11
CA LEU A 47 24.32 2.82 -11.96
C LEU A 47 25.27 1.71 -12.38
N ASN A 48 24.88 0.44 -12.25
CA ASN A 48 25.74 -0.74 -12.40
C ASN A 48 25.18 -1.87 -13.26
N ALA A 49 24.02 -1.64 -13.89
CA ALA A 49 23.34 -2.66 -14.70
C ALA A 49 22.79 -2.05 -16.00
N GLY A 50 22.24 -2.88 -16.87
CA GLY A 50 21.61 -2.46 -18.11
C GLY A 50 20.47 -1.45 -17.87
N LYS A 51 20.27 -0.52 -18.79
CA LYS A 51 19.26 0.53 -18.63
C LYS A 51 17.82 0.02 -18.47
N PHE A 52 17.53 -1.19 -18.90
CA PHE A 52 16.21 -1.81 -18.80
C PHE A 52 16.07 -2.76 -17.61
N ASP A 53 17.15 -2.98 -16.85
CA ASP A 53 17.03 -3.77 -15.64
C ASP A 53 16.26 -2.99 -14.57
N ALA A 54 15.44 -3.71 -13.83
CA ALA A 54 14.66 -3.18 -12.74
C ALA A 54 14.58 -4.22 -11.62
N PRO A 55 14.38 -3.81 -10.36
CA PRO A 55 14.01 -4.75 -9.32
C PRO A 55 12.67 -5.41 -9.67
N ALA A 56 12.46 -6.63 -9.21
CA ALA A 56 11.17 -7.31 -9.39
C ALA A 56 10.09 -6.78 -8.42
N SER A 57 10.29 -5.63 -7.78
CA SER A 57 9.25 -4.94 -7.02
C SER A 57 8.33 -4.16 -7.96
N SER A 58 7.12 -3.85 -7.50
CA SER A 58 6.13 -3.08 -8.25
C SER A 58 6.51 -1.60 -8.32
N PHE A 59 6.03 -0.91 -9.35
CA PHE A 59 6.11 0.52 -9.54
C PHE A 59 7.53 1.10 -9.76
N ALA A 60 7.59 2.31 -10.30
CA ALA A 60 8.83 3.09 -10.46
C ALA A 60 9.98 2.39 -11.21
N ASN A 61 9.68 1.43 -12.10
CA ASN A 61 10.65 0.55 -12.73
C ASN A 61 11.04 0.95 -14.17
N LEU A 62 10.35 1.94 -14.76
CA LEU A 62 10.65 2.40 -16.11
C LEU A 62 11.91 3.25 -16.14
N ASN A 63 12.77 3.01 -17.14
CA ASN A 63 14.02 3.75 -17.30
C ASN A 63 13.80 5.11 -17.96
N GLY A 64 14.55 6.12 -17.52
CA GLY A 64 14.47 7.50 -18.04
C GLY A 64 13.31 8.27 -17.43
N PHE A 65 12.81 9.28 -18.15
CA PHE A 65 11.62 10.02 -17.74
C PHE A 65 10.37 9.19 -17.96
N ALA A 66 9.59 9.03 -16.93
CA ALA A 66 8.42 8.15 -16.92
C ALA A 66 7.25 8.76 -16.17
N LEU A 67 6.06 8.34 -16.55
CA LEU A 67 4.83 8.66 -15.85
C LEU A 67 4.65 7.71 -14.66
N GLY A 68 4.11 8.24 -13.56
CA GLY A 68 3.56 7.45 -12.47
C GLY A 68 2.08 7.21 -12.68
N MET A 69 1.23 7.93 -11.95
CA MET A 69 -0.22 7.88 -12.13
C MET A 69 -0.88 9.25 -11.91
N VAL A 70 -2.10 9.36 -12.41
CA VAL A 70 -3.11 10.30 -11.94
C VAL A 70 -4.06 9.52 -11.04
N ASN A 71 -4.32 10.03 -9.85
CA ASN A 71 -5.32 9.51 -8.93
C ASN A 71 -6.40 10.56 -8.73
N ILE A 72 -7.67 10.17 -8.86
CA ILE A 72 -8.85 11.02 -8.63
C ILE A 72 -9.77 10.29 -7.68
N LYS A 73 -10.01 10.87 -6.52
CA LYS A 73 -10.86 10.30 -5.48
C LYS A 73 -12.06 11.21 -5.22
N ALA A 74 -13.26 10.64 -5.26
CA ALA A 74 -14.49 11.24 -4.80
C ALA A 74 -14.99 10.48 -3.57
N GLU A 75 -15.27 11.18 -2.48
CA GLU A 75 -15.75 10.57 -1.25
C GLU A 75 -16.86 11.40 -0.59
N LYS A 76 -17.80 10.71 0.03
CA LYS A 76 -18.81 11.30 0.90
C LYS A 76 -18.86 10.52 2.19
N SER A 77 -18.86 11.23 3.32
CA SER A 77 -19.01 10.65 4.64
C SER A 77 -20.15 11.34 5.38
N THR A 78 -21.00 10.57 6.04
CA THR A 78 -22.07 11.02 6.91
C THR A 78 -22.04 10.21 8.20
N ASP A 79 -22.81 10.61 9.21
CA ASP A 79 -22.95 9.84 10.46
C ASP A 79 -23.42 8.39 10.23
N LYS A 80 -24.21 8.17 9.18
CA LYS A 80 -24.81 6.85 8.89
C LYS A 80 -24.01 6.00 7.91
N GLY A 81 -23.07 6.58 7.19
CA GLY A 81 -22.29 5.87 6.18
C GLY A 81 -21.80 6.78 5.07
N GLY A 82 -21.29 6.20 4.02
CA GLY A 82 -20.74 6.95 2.89
C GLY A 82 -20.26 6.05 1.76
N PHE A 83 -19.46 6.64 0.86
CA PHE A 83 -18.83 5.93 -0.23
C PHE A 83 -17.43 6.50 -0.53
N VAL A 84 -16.64 5.68 -1.18
CA VAL A 84 -15.39 6.08 -1.82
C VAL A 84 -15.40 5.57 -3.27
N ALA A 85 -15.07 6.46 -4.21
CA ALA A 85 -14.77 6.14 -5.60
C ALA A 85 -13.37 6.71 -5.91
N ASP A 86 -12.41 5.82 -6.14
CA ASP A 86 -11.01 6.13 -6.33
C ASP A 86 -10.54 5.57 -7.68
N LEU A 87 -10.21 6.46 -8.60
CA LEU A 87 -9.83 6.13 -9.98
C LEU A 87 -8.36 6.44 -10.20
N VAL A 88 -7.68 5.55 -10.93
CA VAL A 88 -6.25 5.65 -11.23
C VAL A 88 -6.00 5.50 -12.73
N PHE A 89 -5.04 6.27 -13.24
CA PHE A 89 -4.63 6.27 -14.63
C PHE A 89 -3.11 6.32 -14.72
N GLY A 90 -2.55 5.79 -15.81
CA GLY A 90 -1.11 5.75 -16.03
C GLY A 90 -0.46 4.43 -15.58
N PRO A 91 0.86 4.26 -15.80
CA PRO A 91 1.55 3.00 -15.58
C PRO A 91 1.37 2.45 -14.15
N ARG A 92 1.61 3.27 -13.13
CA ARG A 92 1.45 2.86 -11.72
C ARG A 92 -0.01 2.47 -11.41
N GLY A 93 -0.98 3.22 -11.93
CA GLY A 93 -2.40 2.90 -11.76
C GLY A 93 -2.80 1.59 -12.44
N THR A 94 -2.30 1.34 -13.66
CA THR A 94 -2.53 0.07 -14.36
C THR A 94 -1.90 -1.10 -13.63
N ASP A 95 -0.67 -0.92 -13.12
CA ASP A 95 0.02 -1.95 -12.35
C ASP A 95 -0.67 -2.23 -11.01
N ALA A 96 -1.38 -1.26 -10.44
CA ALA A 96 -2.11 -1.42 -9.18
C ALA A 96 -3.36 -2.30 -9.30
N VAL A 97 -3.96 -2.40 -10.48
CA VAL A 97 -5.21 -3.16 -10.74
C VAL A 97 -5.00 -4.24 -11.80
N PHE A 98 -3.98 -5.05 -11.66
CA PHE A 98 -3.44 -5.93 -12.70
C PHE A 98 -4.11 -7.30 -12.81
N ALA A 99 -4.66 -7.85 -11.72
CA ALA A 99 -4.99 -9.28 -11.66
C ALA A 99 -6.46 -9.61 -11.93
N SER A 100 -7.34 -8.60 -11.98
CA SER A 100 -8.77 -8.84 -12.13
C SER A 100 -9.16 -9.33 -13.53
N PRO A 101 -10.01 -10.35 -13.65
CA PRO A 101 -10.66 -10.68 -14.90
C PRO A 101 -11.71 -9.62 -15.23
N TYR A 102 -11.34 -8.60 -16.01
CA TYR A 102 -12.20 -7.48 -16.31
C TYR A 102 -13.37 -7.86 -17.21
N TYR A 103 -14.58 -7.56 -16.76
CA TYR A 103 -15.79 -7.65 -17.55
C TYR A 103 -16.03 -6.37 -18.37
N SER A 104 -15.64 -5.23 -17.84
CA SER A 104 -15.77 -3.93 -18.50
C SER A 104 -14.42 -3.37 -18.93
N ALA A 105 -14.41 -2.53 -19.98
CA ALA A 105 -13.19 -1.87 -20.49
C ALA A 105 -12.60 -0.84 -19.50
N THR A 106 -13.35 -0.44 -18.48
CA THR A 106 -12.96 0.57 -17.50
C THR A 106 -12.65 -0.02 -16.12
N GLY A 107 -12.75 -1.33 -15.95
CA GLY A 107 -12.45 -1.99 -14.66
C GLY A 107 -11.01 -1.75 -14.21
N ASN A 108 -10.07 -1.66 -15.14
CA ASN A 108 -8.65 -1.44 -14.89
C ASN A 108 -8.26 -0.03 -14.43
N ILE A 109 -9.20 0.87 -14.21
CA ILE A 109 -8.96 2.20 -13.62
C ILE A 109 -9.55 2.34 -12.21
N VAL A 110 -10.27 1.32 -11.72
CA VAL A 110 -10.93 1.34 -10.42
C VAL A 110 -9.97 0.84 -9.35
N ASN A 111 -9.36 1.76 -8.61
CA ASN A 111 -8.52 1.43 -7.45
C ASN A 111 -9.36 1.08 -6.23
N GLN A 112 -10.39 1.89 -5.93
CA GLN A 112 -11.36 1.59 -4.88
C GLN A 112 -12.75 2.01 -5.32
N LEU A 113 -13.75 1.18 -5.01
CA LEU A 113 -15.15 1.51 -5.20
C LEU A 113 -15.98 0.75 -4.16
N TYR A 114 -16.37 1.46 -3.10
CA TYR A 114 -17.14 0.85 -2.03
C TYR A 114 -18.12 1.83 -1.39
N ALA A 115 -19.17 1.26 -0.80
CA ALA A 115 -20.05 1.96 0.13
C ALA A 115 -19.87 1.35 1.52
N TYR A 116 -20.12 2.17 2.55
CA TYR A 116 -20.08 1.71 3.93
C TYR A 116 -21.28 2.23 4.73
N TRP A 117 -21.62 1.47 5.75
CA TRP A 117 -22.71 1.78 6.68
C TRP A 117 -22.22 1.68 8.13
N ASN A 118 -22.40 2.77 8.87
CA ASN A 118 -22.16 2.83 10.31
C ASN A 118 -23.37 2.23 11.04
N ALA A 119 -23.39 0.90 11.20
CA ALA A 119 -24.47 0.18 11.85
C ALA A 119 -24.62 0.53 13.34
N SER A 120 -23.53 0.98 13.96
CA SER A 120 -23.50 1.59 15.30
C SER A 120 -22.24 2.47 15.42
N GLU A 121 -22.06 3.17 16.55
CA GLU A 121 -20.84 3.92 16.87
C GLU A 121 -19.56 3.05 16.87
N LYS A 122 -19.70 1.73 16.96
CA LYS A 122 -18.59 0.77 17.04
C LYS A 122 -18.48 -0.15 15.85
N LEU A 123 -19.51 -0.25 14.99
CA LEU A 123 -19.56 -1.21 13.90
C LEU A 123 -19.79 -0.49 12.57
N THR A 124 -18.83 -0.65 11.67
CA THR A 124 -18.94 -0.23 10.27
C THR A 124 -18.92 -1.46 9.36
N LEU A 125 -19.86 -1.54 8.44
CA LEU A 125 -19.91 -2.54 7.39
C LEU A 125 -19.55 -1.90 6.06
N THR A 126 -18.63 -2.49 5.31
CA THR A 126 -18.15 -1.98 4.01
C THR A 126 -18.39 -3.06 2.96
N LEU A 127 -18.96 -2.67 1.81
CA LEU A 127 -19.17 -3.54 0.65
C LEU A 127 -18.61 -2.88 -0.60
N GLY A 128 -17.77 -3.60 -1.34
CA GLY A 128 -17.13 -3.17 -2.59
C GLY A 128 -15.67 -3.51 -2.66
N ASN A 129 -14.93 -2.80 -3.53
CA ASN A 129 -13.47 -2.93 -3.67
C ASN A 129 -12.77 -1.88 -2.82
N PHE A 130 -11.86 -2.30 -1.97
CA PHE A 130 -11.06 -1.46 -1.06
C PHE A 130 -9.59 -1.89 -1.07
N ASN A 131 -8.68 -0.96 -0.81
CA ASN A 131 -7.26 -1.26 -0.67
C ASN A 131 -7.02 -2.30 0.41
N THR A 132 -5.96 -3.08 0.23
CA THR A 132 -5.61 -4.14 1.17
C THR A 132 -5.43 -3.62 2.60
N PHE A 133 -5.72 -4.48 3.56
CA PHE A 133 -5.43 -4.29 4.98
C PHE A 133 -4.10 -4.96 5.40
N LEU A 134 -3.40 -5.63 4.46
CA LEU A 134 -2.08 -6.23 4.66
C LEU A 134 -1.00 -5.28 4.13
N GLY A 135 0.17 -5.32 4.76
CA GLY A 135 1.32 -4.53 4.34
C GLY A 135 1.33 -3.10 4.91
N TYR A 136 2.51 -2.49 4.87
CA TYR A 136 2.77 -1.15 5.40
C TYR A 136 2.69 -0.06 4.33
N GLU A 137 3.23 -0.34 3.14
CA GLU A 137 3.18 0.57 1.99
C GLU A 137 1.82 0.50 1.30
N VAL A 138 1.48 1.53 0.55
CA VAL A 138 0.22 1.67 -0.19
C VAL A 138 0.47 2.01 -1.66
N ILE A 139 -0.56 1.90 -2.49
CA ILE A 139 -0.50 2.22 -3.93
C ILE A 139 -0.18 3.69 -4.17
N SER A 140 -0.83 4.60 -3.43
CA SER A 140 -0.66 6.04 -3.58
C SER A 140 0.75 6.50 -3.16
N PRO A 141 1.52 7.17 -4.03
CA PRO A 141 2.84 7.70 -3.66
C PRO A 141 2.76 8.88 -2.68
N VAL A 142 1.58 9.47 -2.49
CA VAL A 142 1.36 10.55 -1.51
C VAL A 142 1.53 10.04 -0.08
N ASP A 143 1.08 8.80 0.17
CA ASP A 143 0.98 8.22 1.50
C ASP A 143 2.22 7.38 1.88
N ASN A 144 3.11 7.09 0.92
CA ASN A 144 4.39 6.43 1.16
C ASN A 144 5.51 7.43 1.40
N PHE A 145 6.45 7.13 2.31
CA PHE A 145 7.67 7.93 2.45
C PHE A 145 8.61 7.74 1.26
N HIS A 146 8.81 6.51 0.82
CA HIS A 146 9.58 6.14 -0.37
C HIS A 146 8.67 6.16 -1.61
N TYR A 147 9.21 6.57 -2.76
CA TYR A 147 8.46 6.56 -4.01
C TYR A 147 8.43 5.17 -4.66
N SER A 148 9.57 4.47 -4.65
CA SER A 148 9.64 3.05 -5.00
C SER A 148 9.11 2.17 -3.86
N THR A 149 8.70 0.94 -4.16
CA THR A 149 8.09 0.03 -3.19
C THR A 149 8.98 -1.17 -2.85
N SER A 150 8.74 -1.76 -1.69
CA SER A 150 9.38 -2.98 -1.20
C SER A 150 8.92 -4.22 -1.99
N TYR A 151 9.63 -5.34 -1.82
CA TYR A 151 9.17 -6.65 -2.29
C TYR A 151 7.98 -7.14 -1.49
N LEU A 152 7.94 -6.91 -0.18
CA LEU A 152 6.80 -7.27 0.67
C LEU A 152 5.51 -6.63 0.20
N PHE A 153 5.53 -5.34 -0.16
CA PHE A 153 4.38 -4.68 -0.77
C PHE A 153 4.02 -5.30 -2.11
N SER A 154 5.02 -5.55 -2.96
CA SER A 154 4.83 -5.94 -4.36
C SER A 154 4.23 -7.33 -4.53
N TYR A 155 4.44 -8.21 -3.57
CA TYR A 155 3.95 -9.59 -3.58
C TYR A 155 2.88 -9.87 -2.53
N GLY A 156 2.49 -8.86 -1.74
CA GLY A 156 1.25 -8.82 -1.01
C GLY A 156 0.06 -8.47 -1.92
N PRO A 157 -1.18 -8.66 -1.45
CA PRO A 157 -2.36 -8.21 -2.18
C PRO A 157 -2.43 -6.67 -2.22
N PHE A 158 -2.97 -6.12 -3.31
CA PHE A 158 -3.19 -4.67 -3.47
C PHE A 158 -4.59 -4.25 -3.09
N SER A 159 -5.60 -5.08 -3.41
CA SER A 159 -6.99 -4.77 -3.16
C SER A 159 -7.82 -6.01 -2.82
N HIS A 160 -9.00 -5.75 -2.28
CA HIS A 160 -9.99 -6.78 -1.97
C HIS A 160 -11.38 -6.31 -2.35
N THR A 161 -12.12 -7.15 -3.04
CA THR A 161 -13.55 -6.94 -3.28
C THR A 161 -14.37 -7.89 -2.43
N GLY A 162 -15.22 -7.35 -1.57
CA GLY A 162 -16.00 -8.17 -0.67
C GLY A 162 -16.76 -7.36 0.39
N LEU A 163 -17.15 -8.06 1.43
CA LEU A 163 -17.78 -7.49 2.63
C LEU A 163 -16.79 -7.55 3.79
N LYS A 164 -16.57 -6.42 4.45
CA LYS A 164 -15.84 -6.37 5.73
C LYS A 164 -16.65 -5.70 6.83
N ALA A 165 -16.38 -6.10 8.05
CA ALA A 165 -16.97 -5.58 9.28
C ALA A 165 -15.83 -5.12 10.20
N ASP A 166 -15.75 -3.82 10.43
CA ASP A 166 -14.80 -3.18 11.33
C ASP A 166 -15.50 -2.91 12.68
N TYR A 167 -14.95 -3.43 13.77
CA TYR A 167 -15.51 -3.27 15.11
C TYR A 167 -14.50 -2.67 16.09
N SER A 168 -14.86 -1.54 16.71
CA SER A 168 -14.07 -0.87 17.75
C SER A 168 -14.33 -1.53 19.10
N LEU A 169 -13.36 -2.29 19.61
CA LEU A 169 -13.43 -2.92 20.95
C LEU A 169 -13.25 -1.87 22.06
N SER A 170 -12.33 -0.93 21.85
CA SER A 170 -12.05 0.21 22.74
C SER A 170 -11.42 1.36 21.93
N GLU A 171 -11.04 2.47 22.59
CA GLU A 171 -10.31 3.58 21.94
C GLU A 171 -8.97 3.16 21.29
N LYS A 172 -8.38 2.03 21.75
CA LYS A 172 -7.08 1.55 21.26
C LYS A 172 -7.13 0.20 20.60
N GLN A 173 -8.28 -0.48 20.59
CA GLN A 173 -8.38 -1.85 20.09
C GLN A 173 -9.48 -1.95 19.05
N SER A 174 -9.18 -2.60 17.95
CA SER A 174 -10.12 -2.89 16.88
C SER A 174 -9.98 -4.34 16.41
N ILE A 175 -11.04 -4.85 15.83
CA ILE A 175 -11.06 -6.11 15.09
C ILE A 175 -11.80 -5.89 13.79
N MET A 176 -11.30 -6.44 12.70
CA MET A 176 -11.95 -6.49 11.41
C MET A 176 -12.08 -7.95 10.96
N LEU A 177 -13.23 -8.28 10.40
CA LEU A 177 -13.50 -9.56 9.74
C LEU A 177 -13.95 -9.29 8.31
N ALA A 178 -13.49 -10.12 7.36
CA ALA A 178 -13.86 -9.96 5.95
C ALA A 178 -14.12 -11.32 5.27
N ILE A 179 -15.04 -11.30 4.30
CA ILE A 179 -15.21 -12.31 3.28
C ILE A 179 -15.10 -11.62 1.92
N MET A 180 -14.21 -12.11 1.06
CA MET A 180 -13.76 -11.41 -0.13
C MET A 180 -13.59 -12.40 -1.28
N ASN A 181 -13.55 -11.90 -2.50
CA ASN A 181 -13.05 -12.60 -3.68
C ASN A 181 -11.60 -13.05 -3.48
N PRO A 182 -11.00 -13.88 -4.36
CA PRO A 182 -9.56 -13.99 -4.45
C PRO A 182 -8.91 -12.61 -4.48
N THR A 183 -7.70 -12.49 -3.92
CA THR A 183 -6.98 -11.21 -3.83
C THR A 183 -6.81 -10.57 -5.21
N ASP A 184 -6.94 -9.25 -5.27
CA ASP A 184 -6.81 -8.44 -6.49
C ASP A 184 -7.89 -8.67 -7.55
N PHE A 185 -8.89 -9.53 -7.31
CA PHE A 185 -10.06 -9.67 -8.17
C PHE A 185 -11.02 -8.50 -7.94
N THR A 186 -10.77 -7.39 -8.65
CA THR A 186 -11.43 -6.10 -8.40
C THR A 186 -12.88 -6.09 -8.87
N GLU A 187 -13.16 -6.55 -10.09
CA GLU A 187 -14.45 -6.33 -10.74
C GLU A 187 -15.45 -7.47 -10.47
N MET A 188 -15.01 -8.72 -10.50
CA MET A 188 -15.90 -9.87 -10.37
C MET A 188 -15.16 -11.11 -9.83
N ASN A 189 -15.94 -12.09 -9.38
CA ASN A 189 -15.44 -13.41 -9.01
C ASN A 189 -16.00 -14.44 -10.00
N ASP A 190 -15.22 -14.81 -10.99
CA ASP A 190 -15.59 -15.77 -12.02
C ASP A 190 -15.24 -17.22 -11.65
N VAL A 191 -14.56 -17.42 -10.51
CA VAL A 191 -14.10 -18.75 -10.05
C VAL A 191 -14.89 -19.28 -8.84
N ASP A 192 -15.79 -18.48 -8.27
CA ASP A 192 -16.60 -18.82 -7.09
C ASP A 192 -15.77 -19.28 -5.88
N LEU A 193 -14.61 -18.66 -5.69
CA LEU A 193 -13.71 -18.89 -4.56
C LEU A 193 -13.75 -17.69 -3.62
N TYR A 194 -13.58 -17.91 -2.32
CA TYR A 194 -13.61 -16.85 -1.33
C TYR A 194 -12.37 -16.88 -0.44
N THR A 195 -11.97 -15.67 -0.04
CA THR A 195 -10.86 -15.40 0.86
C THR A 195 -11.41 -14.78 2.14
N TYR A 196 -10.88 -15.18 3.27
CA TYR A 196 -11.26 -14.69 4.59
C TYR A 196 -10.14 -13.84 5.16
N GLY A 197 -10.51 -12.70 5.72
CA GLY A 197 -9.60 -11.76 6.36
C GLY A 197 -9.92 -11.54 7.82
N LEU A 198 -8.88 -11.37 8.64
CA LEU A 198 -8.97 -10.91 10.01
C LEU A 198 -7.87 -9.92 10.27
N GLN A 199 -8.18 -8.81 10.92
CA GLN A 199 -7.22 -7.85 11.43
C GLN A 199 -7.50 -7.60 12.90
N TYR A 200 -6.46 -7.58 13.72
CA TYR A 200 -6.51 -7.07 15.10
C TYR A 200 -5.60 -5.85 15.21
N GLY A 201 -6.16 -4.73 15.63
CA GLY A 201 -5.45 -3.48 15.87
C GLY A 201 -5.26 -3.19 17.34
N TYR A 202 -4.04 -2.74 17.72
CA TYR A 202 -3.74 -2.19 19.04
C TYR A 202 -2.86 -0.94 18.90
N GLY A 203 -3.45 0.24 19.13
CA GLY A 203 -2.79 1.51 18.83
C GLY A 203 -2.40 1.58 17.35
N ASP A 204 -1.12 1.74 17.09
CA ASP A 204 -0.54 1.90 15.75
C ASP A 204 0.02 0.58 15.18
N THR A 205 -0.35 -0.55 15.78
CA THR A 205 0.11 -1.89 15.40
C THR A 205 -1.06 -2.74 14.95
N TYR A 206 -0.90 -3.43 13.81
CA TYR A 206 -1.91 -4.32 13.26
C TYR A 206 -1.33 -5.69 12.98
N LEU A 207 -2.03 -6.72 13.43
CA LEU A 207 -1.81 -8.12 13.04
C LEU A 207 -2.91 -8.53 12.08
N ASN A 208 -2.51 -8.93 10.88
CA ASN A 208 -3.39 -9.25 9.77
C ASN A 208 -3.28 -10.74 9.44
N LEU A 209 -4.40 -11.38 9.15
CA LEU A 209 -4.48 -12.75 8.69
C LEU A 209 -5.34 -12.83 7.43
N LEU A 210 -4.89 -13.63 6.47
CA LEU A 210 -5.62 -13.93 5.26
C LEU A 210 -5.58 -15.44 5.00
N TYR A 211 -6.72 -16.01 4.60
CA TYR A 211 -6.82 -17.41 4.25
C TYR A 211 -7.86 -17.66 3.17
N GLY A 212 -7.47 -18.38 2.11
CA GLY A 212 -8.39 -18.78 1.05
C GLY A 212 -7.69 -19.23 -0.22
N LYS A 213 -8.42 -19.92 -1.08
CA LYS A 213 -7.92 -20.28 -2.41
C LYS A 213 -7.89 -19.07 -3.32
N GLN A 214 -6.77 -18.88 -4.02
CA GLN A 214 -6.58 -17.80 -4.98
C GLN A 214 -6.80 -18.25 -6.43
N SER A 215 -6.80 -19.58 -6.67
CA SER A 215 -7.16 -20.19 -7.95
C SER A 215 -7.78 -21.57 -7.74
N ILE A 216 -8.48 -22.09 -8.76
CA ILE A 216 -9.18 -23.39 -8.70
C ILE A 216 -8.22 -24.53 -8.39
N ASP A 217 -7.04 -24.53 -9.00
CA ASP A 217 -6.07 -25.64 -8.92
C ASP A 217 -5.05 -25.47 -7.78
N ALA A 218 -5.05 -24.33 -7.07
CA ALA A 218 -4.12 -24.08 -5.98
C ALA A 218 -4.65 -24.59 -4.63
N SER A 219 -3.72 -24.91 -3.73
CA SER A 219 -4.00 -25.02 -2.30
C SER A 219 -4.44 -23.67 -1.73
N PRO A 220 -5.15 -23.63 -0.60
CA PRO A 220 -5.42 -22.36 0.05
C PRO A 220 -4.13 -21.62 0.43
N THR A 221 -4.09 -20.32 0.14
CA THR A 221 -3.04 -19.41 0.60
C THR A 221 -3.30 -19.05 2.06
N PHE A 222 -2.25 -19.04 2.86
CA PHE A 222 -2.22 -18.47 4.19
C PHE A 222 -1.25 -17.30 4.20
N GLN A 223 -1.67 -16.15 4.74
CA GLN A 223 -0.78 -15.03 5.00
C GLN A 223 -1.00 -14.50 6.40
N ILE A 224 0.10 -14.24 7.11
CA ILE A 224 0.16 -13.48 8.35
C ILE A 224 1.07 -12.28 8.13
N ASP A 225 0.60 -11.11 8.55
CA ASP A 225 1.30 -9.85 8.33
C ASP A 225 1.19 -8.97 9.56
N LEU A 226 2.31 -8.37 9.96
CA LEU A 226 2.40 -7.43 11.07
C LEU A 226 2.85 -6.08 10.53
N THR A 227 2.07 -5.04 10.79
CA THR A 227 2.44 -3.66 10.46
C THR A 227 2.43 -2.77 11.69
N GLY A 228 3.28 -1.76 11.68
CA GLY A 228 3.31 -0.76 12.74
C GLY A 228 3.87 0.57 12.25
N SER A 229 3.37 1.69 12.80
CA SER A 229 3.84 3.05 12.48
C SER A 229 3.99 3.84 13.79
N TYR A 230 5.22 4.13 14.18
CA TYR A 230 5.53 4.70 15.49
C TYR A 230 6.18 6.07 15.36
N GLU A 231 5.71 7.04 16.13
CA GLU A 231 6.40 8.31 16.37
C GLU A 231 7.41 8.16 17.51
N LEU A 232 8.71 8.15 17.19
CA LEU A 232 9.81 8.07 18.17
C LEU A 232 10.27 9.45 18.63
N GLY A 233 9.33 10.38 18.81
CA GLY A 233 9.56 11.77 19.19
C GLY A 233 8.96 12.74 18.17
N LYS A 234 9.41 14.02 18.18
CA LYS A 234 8.79 15.07 17.38
C LYS A 234 9.12 15.05 15.89
N THR A 235 10.18 14.36 15.50
CA THR A 235 10.73 14.45 14.13
C THR A 235 11.15 13.10 13.57
N THR A 236 11.03 12.03 14.34
CA THR A 236 11.50 10.69 13.94
C THR A 236 10.32 9.73 13.91
N GLY A 237 10.15 9.04 12.81
CA GLY A 237 9.18 7.96 12.63
C GLY A 237 9.86 6.61 12.40
N LEU A 238 9.16 5.54 12.70
CA LEU A 238 9.55 4.17 12.40
C LEU A 238 8.35 3.40 11.90
N GLY A 239 8.37 2.99 10.63
CA GLY A 239 7.45 2.00 10.08
C GLY A 239 8.05 0.60 10.18
N ILE A 240 7.19 -0.40 10.34
CA ILE A 240 7.56 -1.82 10.37
C ILE A 240 6.57 -2.61 9.55
N ASN A 241 7.08 -3.53 8.72
CA ASN A 241 6.29 -4.58 8.08
C ASN A 241 7.01 -5.92 8.24
N ALA A 242 6.30 -6.96 8.64
CA ALA A 242 6.79 -8.33 8.65
C ALA A 242 5.68 -9.24 8.13
N SER A 243 5.98 -10.06 7.13
CA SER A 243 4.97 -10.90 6.47
C SER A 243 5.51 -12.30 6.21
N TYR A 244 4.61 -13.27 6.30
CA TYR A 244 4.78 -14.64 5.81
C TYR A 244 3.57 -14.98 4.95
N ASN A 245 3.81 -15.44 3.73
CA ASN A 245 2.79 -15.87 2.78
C ASN A 245 3.17 -17.25 2.24
N GLU A 246 2.22 -18.18 2.21
CA GLU A 246 2.43 -19.52 1.66
C GLU A 246 1.17 -20.03 0.97
N THR A 247 1.37 -20.55 -0.23
CA THR A 247 0.44 -21.44 -0.93
C THR A 247 1.17 -22.77 -1.12
N PRO A 248 0.83 -23.84 -0.39
CA PRO A 248 1.60 -25.10 -0.37
C PRO A 248 1.86 -25.71 -1.76
N SER A 249 0.99 -25.45 -2.72
CA SER A 249 1.15 -25.96 -4.10
C SER A 249 2.11 -25.14 -4.98
N THR A 250 2.42 -23.91 -4.62
CA THR A 250 3.19 -22.96 -5.47
C THR A 250 4.32 -22.24 -4.74
N GLY A 251 4.40 -22.34 -3.42
CA GLY A 251 5.39 -21.66 -2.60
C GLY A 251 4.88 -20.38 -1.97
N GLY A 252 5.74 -19.39 -1.83
CA GLY A 252 5.44 -18.13 -1.18
C GLY A 252 6.69 -17.37 -0.76
N PHE A 253 6.56 -16.55 0.26
CA PHE A 253 7.66 -15.71 0.75
C PHE A 253 7.52 -15.38 2.25
N TYR A 254 8.60 -14.93 2.83
CA TYR A 254 8.59 -14.20 4.09
C TYR A 254 9.61 -13.07 4.09
N GLY A 255 9.39 -12.09 4.93
CA GLY A 255 10.33 -10.98 5.03
C GLY A 255 10.00 -9.99 6.13
N VAL A 256 10.93 -9.05 6.29
CA VAL A 256 10.80 -7.92 7.22
C VAL A 256 11.34 -6.68 6.54
N ALA A 257 10.61 -5.58 6.65
CA ALA A 257 11.05 -4.26 6.21
C ALA A 257 10.91 -3.25 7.35
N LEU A 258 11.91 -2.39 7.49
CA LEU A 258 11.95 -1.27 8.44
C LEU A 258 12.05 0.04 7.68
N TYR A 259 11.30 1.05 8.15
CA TYR A 259 11.16 2.36 7.52
C TYR A 259 11.44 3.49 8.53
N PRO A 260 12.68 3.62 9.05
CA PRO A 260 13.03 4.79 9.86
C PRO A 260 13.03 6.05 9.00
N SER A 261 12.43 7.12 9.52
CA SER A 261 12.37 8.43 8.87
C SER A 261 12.62 9.56 9.84
N LYS A 262 13.12 10.69 9.34
CA LYS A 262 13.40 11.87 10.15
C LYS A 262 13.20 13.16 9.37
N THR A 263 12.40 14.07 9.94
CA THR A 263 12.37 15.48 9.51
C THR A 263 13.63 16.17 10.02
N ILE A 264 14.46 16.66 9.11
CA ILE A 264 15.75 17.31 9.43
C ILE A 264 15.50 18.77 9.83
N LYS A 265 14.88 19.54 8.94
CA LYS A 265 14.57 20.95 9.17
C LYS A 265 13.46 21.40 8.24
N GLY A 266 12.38 21.93 8.82
CA GLY A 266 11.27 22.51 8.05
C GLY A 266 10.67 21.48 7.09
N GLN A 267 10.89 21.69 5.80
CA GLN A 267 10.34 20.94 4.69
C GLN A 267 11.21 19.74 4.25
N PHE A 268 12.42 19.56 4.84
CA PHE A 268 13.33 18.48 4.46
C PHE A 268 13.21 17.28 5.39
N ALA A 269 13.07 16.10 4.80
CA ALA A 269 13.03 14.84 5.51
C ALA A 269 13.96 13.82 4.82
N VAL A 270 14.45 12.86 5.60
CA VAL A 270 15.19 11.69 5.10
C VAL A 270 14.60 10.42 5.68
N GLY A 271 14.69 9.33 4.94
CA GLY A 271 14.27 8.01 5.40
C GLY A 271 15.08 6.91 4.73
N LEU A 272 15.06 5.76 5.37
CA LEU A 272 15.68 4.54 4.88
C LEU A 272 14.64 3.44 4.89
N ARG A 273 14.51 2.70 3.78
CA ARG A 273 13.91 1.37 3.78
C ARG A 273 15.02 0.34 3.84
N SER A 274 14.91 -0.63 4.74
CA SER A 274 15.79 -1.79 4.82
C SER A 274 14.91 -3.02 4.87
N GLU A 275 15.00 -3.85 3.84
CA GLU A 275 14.16 -5.03 3.68
C GLU A 275 15.02 -6.28 3.50
N ILE A 276 14.57 -7.39 4.08
CA ILE A 276 14.92 -8.74 3.70
C ILE A 276 13.67 -9.45 3.20
N PHE A 277 13.73 -9.99 1.99
CA PHE A 277 12.67 -10.74 1.35
C PHE A 277 13.22 -12.11 0.94
N HIS A 278 12.60 -13.19 1.42
CA HIS A 278 13.03 -14.55 1.13
C HIS A 278 11.88 -15.34 0.49
N GLU A 279 12.17 -15.97 -0.63
CA GLU A 279 11.24 -16.83 -1.36
C GLU A 279 11.38 -18.28 -0.89
N LEU A 280 10.25 -18.95 -0.64
CA LEU A 280 10.23 -20.30 -0.09
C LEU A 280 10.85 -21.32 -1.09
N ASP A 281 11.39 -22.42 -0.57
CA ASP A 281 12.00 -23.49 -1.38
C ASP A 281 11.02 -24.16 -2.34
N ALA A 282 9.72 -24.15 -2.03
CA ALA A 282 8.67 -24.68 -2.89
C ALA A 282 8.37 -23.79 -4.11
N GLY A 283 8.83 -22.54 -4.10
CA GLY A 283 8.63 -21.54 -5.15
C GLY A 283 8.50 -20.14 -4.56
N GLY A 284 8.74 -19.14 -5.38
CA GLY A 284 8.64 -17.75 -4.99
C GLY A 284 8.21 -16.84 -6.15
N PRO A 285 7.64 -15.68 -5.86
CA PRO A 285 6.99 -14.85 -6.87
C PRO A 285 7.94 -13.89 -7.61
N ALA A 286 9.12 -13.56 -7.05
CA ALA A 286 10.02 -12.56 -7.58
C ALA A 286 11.10 -13.15 -8.50
N TYR A 287 11.99 -13.92 -7.91
CA TYR A 287 13.16 -14.48 -8.59
C TYR A 287 13.22 -16.02 -8.53
N GLY A 288 12.33 -16.63 -7.75
CA GLY A 288 12.13 -18.05 -7.66
C GLY A 288 12.68 -18.69 -6.38
N ALA A 289 12.46 -19.98 -6.27
CA ALA A 289 12.65 -20.81 -5.09
C ALA A 289 13.98 -20.57 -4.34
N GLY A 290 13.92 -20.36 -3.04
CA GLY A 290 15.07 -20.21 -2.15
C GLY A 290 15.87 -18.92 -2.31
N THR A 291 15.41 -17.98 -3.15
CA THR A 291 16.13 -16.71 -3.35
C THR A 291 15.89 -15.76 -2.19
N THR A 292 16.96 -15.12 -1.72
CA THR A 292 16.89 -14.03 -0.75
C THR A 292 17.29 -12.73 -1.42
N THR A 293 16.50 -11.68 -1.24
CA THR A 293 16.78 -10.33 -1.73
C THR A 293 16.80 -9.35 -0.56
N LEU A 294 17.83 -8.49 -0.53
CA LEU A 294 17.91 -7.35 0.36
C LEU A 294 17.65 -6.08 -0.44
N ASP A 295 16.84 -5.18 0.09
CA ASP A 295 16.61 -3.82 -0.45
C ASP A 295 17.07 -2.80 0.58
N PHE A 296 17.89 -1.85 0.11
CA PHE A 296 18.26 -0.65 0.86
C PHE A 296 17.92 0.58 0.01
N THR A 297 16.93 1.34 0.43
CA THR A 297 16.48 2.55 -0.26
C THR A 297 16.61 3.76 0.65
N LEU A 298 17.57 4.65 0.33
CA LEU A 298 17.75 5.94 0.98
C LEU A 298 16.96 7.01 0.23
N THR A 299 16.06 7.70 0.91
CA THR A 299 15.19 8.73 0.33
C THR A 299 15.39 10.06 1.03
N GLY A 300 15.63 11.11 0.24
CA GLY A 300 15.53 12.51 0.64
C GLY A 300 14.25 13.11 0.05
N ALA A 301 13.48 13.83 0.85
CA ALA A 301 12.26 14.49 0.41
C ALA A 301 12.27 15.98 0.77
N TYR A 302 11.79 16.82 -0.15
CA TYR A 302 11.45 18.20 0.07
C TYR A 302 9.94 18.35 -0.11
N GLU A 303 9.23 18.83 0.90
CA GLU A 303 7.77 18.89 0.93
C GLU A 303 7.26 20.32 1.14
N THR A 304 6.33 20.72 0.27
CA THR A 304 5.46 21.88 0.47
C THR A 304 4.04 21.39 0.81
N ASP A 305 3.07 22.31 0.87
CA ASP A 305 1.68 21.94 1.17
C ASP A 305 1.10 21.01 0.09
N GLU A 306 1.51 21.14 -1.16
CA GLU A 306 0.94 20.44 -2.31
C GLU A 306 1.97 19.59 -3.08
N LEU A 307 3.25 20.01 -3.10
CA LEU A 307 4.30 19.39 -3.91
C LEU A 307 5.34 18.70 -3.03
N ARG A 308 5.66 17.45 -3.38
CA ARG A 308 6.76 16.69 -2.81
C ARG A 308 7.76 16.33 -3.90
N LEU A 309 9.03 16.77 -3.73
CA LEU A 309 10.16 16.37 -4.54
C LEU A 309 10.97 15.31 -3.82
N ILE A 310 11.30 14.23 -4.51
CA ILE A 310 11.92 13.04 -3.92
C ILE A 310 13.19 12.71 -4.70
N LEU A 311 14.26 12.37 -3.97
CA LEU A 311 15.47 11.75 -4.48
C LEU A 311 15.66 10.41 -3.77
N GLU A 312 15.77 9.31 -4.52
CA GLU A 312 16.05 7.98 -3.98
C GLU A 312 17.36 7.43 -4.55
N CYS A 313 18.12 6.76 -3.68
CA CYS A 313 19.21 5.86 -4.03
C CYS A 313 18.81 4.47 -3.53
N ARG A 314 18.67 3.51 -4.44
CA ARG A 314 18.25 2.13 -4.13
C ARG A 314 19.35 1.14 -4.50
N LEU A 315 19.56 0.17 -3.62
CA LEU A 315 20.44 -0.98 -3.83
C LEU A 315 19.64 -2.26 -3.53
N ASP A 316 19.49 -3.09 -4.54
CA ASP A 316 18.95 -4.45 -4.41
C ASP A 316 20.13 -5.43 -4.49
N GLN A 317 20.20 -6.38 -3.56
CA GLN A 317 21.19 -7.45 -3.49
C GLN A 317 20.47 -8.80 -3.40
N SER A 318 20.64 -9.62 -4.43
CA SER A 318 20.08 -10.99 -4.46
C SER A 318 21.11 -12.03 -4.05
N SER A 319 20.68 -13.15 -3.51
CA SER A 319 21.54 -14.30 -3.16
C SER A 319 22.07 -15.05 -4.39
N ALA A 320 21.54 -14.76 -5.60
CA ALA A 320 21.98 -15.30 -6.87
C ALA A 320 21.94 -14.21 -7.95
N PRO A 321 22.70 -14.35 -9.05
CA PRO A 321 22.64 -13.40 -10.15
C PRO A 321 21.23 -13.30 -10.74
N GLN A 322 20.60 -12.11 -10.67
CA GLN A 322 19.27 -11.83 -11.17
C GLN A 322 19.22 -10.64 -12.13
N PHE A 323 20.24 -9.77 -12.09
CA PHE A 323 20.29 -8.53 -12.84
C PHE A 323 21.29 -8.61 -13.99
N ASN A 324 21.21 -7.65 -14.94
CA ASN A 324 22.08 -7.54 -16.11
C ASN A 324 22.16 -8.85 -16.90
N ALA A 325 20.98 -9.39 -17.32
CA ALA A 325 20.86 -10.68 -17.98
C ALA A 325 21.43 -11.85 -17.14
N MET A 326 21.19 -11.85 -15.83
CA MET A 326 21.66 -12.86 -14.85
C MET A 326 23.19 -12.92 -14.70
N THR A 327 23.87 -11.80 -14.88
CA THR A 327 25.34 -11.73 -14.71
C THR A 327 25.78 -11.06 -13.41
N THR A 328 24.88 -10.37 -12.72
CA THR A 328 25.15 -9.72 -11.42
C THR A 328 24.03 -9.97 -10.42
N ASP A 329 24.39 -10.04 -9.17
CA ASP A 329 23.51 -10.17 -8.02
C ASP A 329 23.12 -8.81 -7.40
N GLN A 330 23.63 -7.71 -7.96
CA GLN A 330 23.39 -6.35 -7.46
C GLN A 330 22.78 -5.43 -8.52
N LEU A 331 21.82 -4.62 -8.10
CA LEU A 331 21.24 -3.54 -8.87
C LEU A 331 21.23 -2.26 -8.04
N ALA A 332 22.00 -1.28 -8.46
CA ALA A 332 21.99 0.06 -7.89
C ALA A 332 21.30 1.04 -8.84
N SER A 333 20.38 1.87 -8.33
CA SER A 333 19.65 2.85 -9.12
C SER A 333 19.47 4.17 -8.39
N ILE A 334 19.26 5.22 -9.17
CA ILE A 334 18.85 6.55 -8.70
C ILE A 334 17.51 6.88 -9.31
N LEU A 335 16.63 7.48 -8.50
CA LEU A 335 15.32 7.94 -8.92
C LEU A 335 15.09 9.36 -8.39
N ILE A 336 14.49 10.21 -9.23
CA ILE A 336 13.98 11.52 -8.85
C ILE A 336 12.48 11.51 -9.18
N ALA A 337 11.63 11.92 -8.24
CA ALA A 337 10.19 12.00 -8.46
C ALA A 337 9.60 13.34 -8.01
N ALA A 338 8.51 13.73 -8.66
CA ALA A 338 7.64 14.81 -8.25
C ALA A 338 6.23 14.27 -8.05
N VAL A 339 5.66 14.53 -6.89
CA VAL A 339 4.29 14.14 -6.52
C VAL A 339 3.54 15.42 -6.14
N TYR A 340 2.48 15.74 -6.87
CA TYR A 340 1.58 16.85 -6.59
C TYR A 340 0.24 16.33 -6.10
N GLN A 341 -0.29 16.88 -5.01
CA GLN A 341 -1.59 16.52 -4.43
C GLN A 341 -2.53 17.74 -4.40
N PHE A 342 -3.82 17.52 -4.54
CA PHE A 342 -4.87 18.55 -4.51
C PHE A 342 -6.13 18.08 -3.80
#